data_58dc41253cad48f283a4d12d5b38f249
#
_entry.id   58dc41253cad48f283a4d12d5b38f249
#
_cell.length_a   1.000
_cell.length_b   1.000
_cell.length_c   1.000
_cell.angle_alpha   90.00
_cell.angle_beta   90.00
_cell.angle_gamma   90.00
#
_symmetry.space_group_name_H-M   'P 1'
#
loop_
_entity.id
_entity.type
_entity.pdbx_description
1 polymer ?
#
loop_
_entity_poly.entity_id
_entity_poly.type
_entity_poly.pdbx_seq_one_letter_code
_entity_poly.pdbx_strand_id
1 'polypeptide(L)'
;MLYSRSGSYALLSEASRTGALAAVQAINSDPEATLEFLPVERDPGGNADAYGPLCEEILRTSAARHVVGCVTSWSRKEVIPSLEKLGGTLWYPLPYEGFEASDHVVYTHACPNQHLLPLLDWAMPAHGRRVYLTGSNYIWGWEINRLARMTVVAAGGEILGERYLPIGAEDVERMIDEIRATCPDFVLNSLVGASSYAFLRAYRALGLTDARFAPDRCPMLSCNLTECEFVPLGEAAEGLIAAGPYFRGASGWPGAGSFGSSHEAASFVAVCELARLLALHGPGSEVWPLARLLTGTPGPIDTRTHHTVLPVMIAQVRQGAFHVIQHRGEVLGDPFLSRKALPAASALRVVS
;
A
#
# COMPACT_ATOMS: atom_id res chain seq x y z
N MET A 1 4.75 -3.54 18.11
CA MET A 1 4.97 -2.96 16.78
C MET A 1 6.16 -3.63 16.11
N LEU A 2 6.02 -3.98 14.81
CA LEU A 2 7.05 -4.66 14.00
C LEU A 2 7.38 -3.82 12.76
N TYR A 3 8.40 -2.98 12.85
CA TYR A 3 8.83 -2.08 11.79
C TYR A 3 10.36 -2.12 11.63
N SER A 4 10.83 -2.41 10.42
CA SER A 4 12.26 -2.39 10.09
C SER A 4 12.79 -0.96 10.00
N ARG A 5 13.85 -0.65 10.75
CA ARG A 5 14.52 0.67 10.75
C ARG A 5 15.65 0.76 9.73
N SER A 6 15.95 -0.34 9.05
CA SER A 6 16.99 -0.43 8.03
C SER A 6 16.56 -1.35 6.89
N GLY A 7 17.41 -1.47 5.87
CA GLY A 7 17.13 -2.29 4.67
C GLY A 7 16.42 -1.53 3.55
N SER A 8 16.13 -2.23 2.46
CA SER A 8 15.69 -1.64 1.19
C SER A 8 14.34 -0.91 1.24
N TYR A 9 13.51 -1.20 2.25
CA TYR A 9 12.18 -0.59 2.44
C TYR A 9 12.05 0.20 3.75
N ALA A 10 13.17 0.66 4.30
CA ALA A 10 13.20 1.38 5.57
C ALA A 10 12.35 2.66 5.57
N LEU A 11 12.28 3.38 4.44
CA LEU A 11 11.47 4.61 4.34
C LEU A 11 9.97 4.35 4.49
N LEU A 12 9.47 3.27 3.86
CA LEU A 12 8.07 2.84 3.99
C LEU A 12 7.76 2.44 5.44
N SER A 13 8.69 1.69 6.03
CA SER A 13 8.59 1.19 7.39
C SER A 13 8.58 2.33 8.41
N GLU A 14 9.47 3.31 8.26
CA GLU A 14 9.55 4.45 9.18
C GLU A 14 8.33 5.38 9.06
N ALA A 15 7.83 5.62 7.85
CA ALA A 15 6.59 6.36 7.65
C ALA A 15 5.42 5.69 8.39
N SER A 16 5.28 4.36 8.24
CA SER A 16 4.24 3.59 8.92
C SER A 16 4.42 3.61 10.45
N ARG A 17 5.64 3.45 10.92
CA ARG A 17 5.97 3.51 12.35
C ARG A 17 5.62 4.89 12.95
N THR A 18 5.97 5.97 12.24
CA THR A 18 5.66 7.34 12.64
C THR A 18 4.15 7.53 12.83
N GLY A 19 3.33 7.08 11.87
CA GLY A 19 1.88 7.15 11.99
C GLY A 19 1.33 6.35 13.17
N ALA A 20 1.82 5.13 13.39
CA ALA A 20 1.39 4.31 14.51
C ALA A 20 1.75 4.93 15.88
N LEU A 21 2.96 5.47 16.02
CA LEU A 21 3.38 6.14 17.26
C LEU A 21 2.64 7.46 17.49
N ALA A 22 2.36 8.22 16.43
CA ALA A 22 1.55 9.44 16.54
C ALA A 22 0.12 9.13 17.03
N ALA A 23 -0.48 8.04 16.58
CA ALA A 23 -1.79 7.60 17.06
C ALA A 23 -1.74 7.18 18.53
N VAL A 24 -0.73 6.39 18.94
CA VAL A 24 -0.52 6.03 20.36
C VAL A 24 -0.40 7.28 21.22
N GLN A 25 0.41 8.25 20.78
CA GLN A 25 0.58 9.52 21.53
C GLN A 25 -0.73 10.29 21.61
N ALA A 26 -1.48 10.41 20.52
CA ALA A 26 -2.75 11.12 20.49
C ALA A 26 -3.76 10.49 21.45
N ILE A 27 -3.90 9.17 21.44
CA ILE A 27 -4.83 8.43 22.31
C ILE A 27 -4.40 8.55 23.77
N ASN A 28 -3.13 8.31 24.09
CA ASN A 28 -2.63 8.38 25.46
C ASN A 28 -2.65 9.79 26.06
N SER A 29 -2.70 10.83 25.22
CA SER A 29 -2.80 12.23 25.66
C SER A 29 -4.23 12.74 25.75
N ASP A 30 -5.21 11.97 25.31
CA ASP A 30 -6.62 12.35 25.36
C ASP A 30 -7.18 12.07 26.76
N PRO A 31 -7.62 13.10 27.51
CA PRO A 31 -8.16 12.93 28.86
C PRO A 31 -9.49 12.15 28.89
N GLU A 32 -10.19 12.03 27.76
CA GLU A 32 -11.41 11.25 27.64
C GLU A 32 -11.14 9.78 27.24
N ALA A 33 -9.89 9.42 26.94
CA ALA A 33 -9.53 8.06 26.59
C ALA A 33 -9.75 7.09 27.77
N THR A 34 -10.40 5.97 27.48
CA THR A 34 -10.67 4.92 28.47
C THR A 34 -9.62 3.82 28.50
N LEU A 35 -8.58 3.96 27.69
CA LEU A 35 -7.47 3.02 27.57
C LEU A 35 -6.15 3.76 27.33
N GLU A 36 -5.04 3.09 27.62
CA GLU A 36 -3.68 3.54 27.35
C GLU A 36 -2.93 2.45 26.59
N PHE A 37 -2.20 2.82 25.54
CA PHE A 37 -1.32 1.92 24.82
C PHE A 37 0.12 1.99 25.32
N LEU A 38 0.70 0.84 25.63
CA LEU A 38 2.12 0.68 25.95
C LEU A 38 2.80 -0.10 24.81
N PRO A 39 3.42 0.58 23.84
CA PRO A 39 3.98 -0.08 22.66
C PRO A 39 5.22 -0.93 23.01
N VAL A 40 5.20 -2.19 22.58
CA VAL A 40 6.37 -3.08 22.56
C VAL A 40 6.90 -3.08 21.14
N GLU A 41 8.08 -2.51 20.92
CA GLU A 41 8.68 -2.41 19.59
C GLU A 41 9.75 -3.48 19.36
N ARG A 42 9.81 -4.03 18.14
CA ARG A 42 10.91 -4.86 17.64
C ARG A 42 11.30 -4.42 16.24
N ASP A 43 12.59 -4.50 15.96
CA ASP A 43 13.18 -4.13 14.68
C ASP A 43 13.70 -5.38 13.96
N PRO A 44 13.04 -5.80 12.85
CA PRO A 44 13.52 -6.90 12.03
C PRO A 44 14.74 -6.57 11.17
N GLY A 45 15.18 -5.31 11.11
CA GLY A 45 16.41 -4.90 10.41
C GLY A 45 16.36 -5.09 8.89
N GLY A 46 15.18 -5.06 8.27
CA GLY A 46 15.03 -5.33 6.83
C GLY A 46 15.07 -6.81 6.45
N ASN A 47 15.22 -7.71 7.43
CA ASN A 47 15.21 -9.16 7.22
C ASN A 47 13.78 -9.71 7.36
N ALA A 48 13.21 -10.22 6.25
CA ALA A 48 11.87 -10.79 6.26
C ALA A 48 11.72 -11.99 7.21
N ASP A 49 12.74 -12.85 7.31
CA ASP A 49 12.71 -14.06 8.13
C ASP A 49 12.73 -13.76 9.64
N ALA A 50 13.10 -12.54 10.04
CA ALA A 50 13.11 -12.12 11.43
C ALA A 50 11.71 -11.75 11.96
N TYR A 51 10.74 -11.47 11.08
CA TYR A 51 9.41 -11.02 11.51
C TYR A 51 8.63 -12.09 12.28
N GLY A 52 8.61 -13.32 11.81
CA GLY A 52 7.95 -14.45 12.48
C GLY A 52 8.46 -14.68 13.90
N PRO A 53 9.76 -14.91 14.09
CA PRO A 53 10.37 -15.07 15.41
C PRO A 53 10.15 -13.90 16.37
N LEU A 54 10.28 -12.65 15.89
CA LEU A 54 10.04 -11.47 16.71
C LEU A 54 8.56 -11.28 17.06
N CYS A 55 7.64 -11.63 16.17
CA CYS A 55 6.21 -11.67 16.47
C CYS A 55 5.91 -12.70 17.57
N GLU A 56 6.42 -13.92 17.44
CA GLU A 56 6.28 -14.96 18.46
C GLU A 56 6.86 -14.53 19.80
N GLU A 57 8.02 -13.89 19.79
CA GLU A 57 8.64 -13.34 21.01
C GLU A 57 7.70 -12.32 21.70
N ILE A 58 7.20 -11.31 20.97
CA ILE A 58 6.28 -10.31 21.53
C ILE A 58 5.07 -10.99 22.17
N LEU A 59 4.41 -11.90 21.46
CA LEU A 59 3.19 -12.56 21.92
C LEU A 59 3.41 -13.47 23.13
N ARG A 60 4.65 -14.03 23.31
CA ARG A 60 5.00 -14.89 24.44
C ARG A 60 5.49 -14.13 25.66
N THR A 61 6.22 -13.02 25.44
CA THR A 61 6.93 -12.33 26.53
C THR A 61 6.21 -11.09 27.02
N SER A 62 5.07 -10.72 26.40
CA SER A 62 4.26 -9.58 26.81
C SER A 62 2.77 -9.91 26.84
N ALA A 63 1.97 -9.00 27.38
CA ALA A 63 0.52 -9.09 27.35
C ALA A 63 -0.09 -8.69 25.99
N ALA A 64 0.73 -8.23 25.03
CA ALA A 64 0.25 -7.79 23.73
C ALA A 64 -0.44 -8.92 22.96
N ARG A 65 -1.58 -8.60 22.33
CA ARG A 65 -2.31 -9.48 21.42
C ARG A 65 -2.57 -8.82 20.07
N HIS A 66 -2.35 -7.52 19.97
CA HIS A 66 -2.45 -6.77 18.72
C HIS A 66 -1.06 -6.33 18.29
N VAL A 67 -0.69 -6.67 17.06
CA VAL A 67 0.56 -6.29 16.41
C VAL A 67 0.24 -5.30 15.31
N VAL A 68 0.86 -4.14 15.31
CA VAL A 68 0.78 -3.15 14.21
C VAL A 68 2.09 -3.17 13.47
N GLY A 69 2.07 -3.35 12.15
CA GLY A 69 3.31 -3.37 11.38
C GLY A 69 3.32 -4.33 10.21
N CYS A 70 4.50 -4.84 9.94
CA CYS A 70 4.89 -5.49 8.71
C CYS A 70 4.85 -4.53 7.52
N VAL A 71 5.75 -4.69 6.56
CA VAL A 71 5.88 -3.73 5.45
C VAL A 71 5.65 -4.40 4.11
N THR A 72 6.17 -5.60 3.94
CA THR A 72 6.06 -6.38 2.72
C THR A 72 5.06 -7.51 2.87
N SER A 73 4.54 -8.01 1.77
CA SER A 73 3.70 -9.23 1.75
C SER A 73 4.42 -10.42 2.37
N TRP A 74 5.73 -10.49 2.19
CA TRP A 74 6.56 -11.52 2.79
C TRP A 74 6.53 -11.41 4.32
N SER A 75 6.89 -10.25 4.86
CA SER A 75 6.87 -10.04 6.33
C SER A 75 5.50 -10.29 6.96
N ARG A 76 4.39 -9.94 6.25
CA ARG A 76 3.03 -10.26 6.70
C ARG A 76 2.82 -11.77 6.79
N LYS A 77 3.22 -12.52 5.76
CA LYS A 77 3.04 -13.97 5.72
C LYS A 77 3.86 -14.70 6.78
N GLU A 78 5.06 -14.20 7.12
CA GLU A 78 5.90 -14.76 8.17
C GLU A 78 5.29 -14.66 9.58
N VAL A 79 4.46 -13.66 9.85
CA VAL A 79 3.86 -13.50 11.19
C VAL A 79 2.55 -14.26 11.37
N ILE A 80 1.81 -14.58 10.29
CA ILE A 80 0.50 -15.25 10.36
C ILE A 80 0.54 -16.55 11.18
N PRO A 81 1.49 -17.47 10.98
CA PRO A 81 1.56 -18.71 11.79
C PRO A 81 1.73 -18.46 13.30
N SER A 82 2.48 -17.43 13.68
CA SER A 82 2.64 -17.04 15.08
C SER A 82 1.38 -16.45 15.68
N LEU A 83 0.65 -15.64 14.89
CA LEU A 83 -0.64 -15.07 15.28
C LEU A 83 -1.70 -16.15 15.49
N GLU A 84 -1.82 -17.09 14.56
CA GLU A 84 -2.74 -18.23 14.64
C GLU A 84 -2.45 -19.11 15.87
N LYS A 85 -1.18 -19.43 16.10
CA LYS A 85 -0.74 -20.27 17.21
C LYS A 85 -0.98 -19.63 18.58
N LEU A 86 -0.85 -18.31 18.69
CA LEU A 86 -0.84 -17.59 19.98
C LEU A 86 -2.05 -16.67 20.17
N GLY A 87 -3.00 -16.68 19.25
CA GLY A 87 -4.23 -15.89 19.34
C GLY A 87 -4.01 -14.37 19.19
N GLY A 88 -3.01 -13.96 18.37
CA GLY A 88 -2.75 -12.56 18.09
C GLY A 88 -3.50 -12.04 16.86
N THR A 89 -3.52 -10.72 16.67
CA THR A 89 -4.08 -10.04 15.49
C THR A 89 -3.07 -9.05 14.93
N LEU A 90 -2.81 -9.12 13.62
CA LEU A 90 -2.01 -8.13 12.89
C LEU A 90 -2.93 -7.03 12.33
N TRP A 91 -2.54 -5.79 12.52
CA TRP A 91 -3.07 -4.61 11.83
C TRP A 91 -2.06 -4.22 10.75
N TYR A 92 -2.38 -4.56 9.49
CA TYR A 92 -1.47 -4.43 8.36
C TYR A 92 -1.76 -3.15 7.57
N PRO A 93 -0.90 -2.11 7.68
CA PRO A 93 -1.19 -0.77 7.15
C PRO A 93 -0.52 -0.48 5.80
N LEU A 94 -0.19 -1.47 5.01
CA LEU A 94 0.51 -1.32 3.73
C LEU A 94 -0.34 -1.80 2.55
N PRO A 95 -0.05 -1.33 1.31
CA PRO A 95 -0.69 -1.84 0.11
C PRO A 95 -0.63 -3.37 0.05
N TYR A 96 -1.69 -3.97 -0.44
CA TYR A 96 -1.90 -5.41 -0.40
C TYR A 96 -2.21 -5.95 -1.80
N GLU A 97 -1.63 -7.10 -2.14
CA GLU A 97 -1.74 -7.72 -3.47
C GLU A 97 -3.05 -8.49 -3.72
N GLY A 98 -3.85 -8.72 -2.70
CA GLY A 98 -5.09 -9.51 -2.82
C GLY A 98 -4.91 -11.00 -2.53
N PHE A 99 -6.03 -11.75 -2.69
CA PHE A 99 -6.11 -13.21 -2.58
C PHE A 99 -5.75 -13.79 -1.22
N GLU A 100 -5.95 -13.02 -0.17
CA GLU A 100 -5.81 -13.44 1.22
C GLU A 100 -6.89 -12.78 2.07
N ALA A 101 -7.44 -13.51 3.03
CA ALA A 101 -8.25 -13.00 4.12
C ALA A 101 -8.01 -13.92 5.31
N SER A 102 -7.15 -13.49 6.23
CA SER A 102 -6.84 -14.23 7.45
C SER A 102 -7.73 -13.77 8.59
N ASP A 103 -8.18 -14.70 9.43
CA ASP A 103 -8.92 -14.39 10.66
C ASP A 103 -8.07 -13.65 11.71
N HIS A 104 -6.78 -13.51 11.44
CA HIS A 104 -5.79 -12.87 12.30
C HIS A 104 -5.19 -11.59 11.71
N VAL A 105 -5.73 -11.08 10.58
CA VAL A 105 -5.20 -9.88 9.93
C VAL A 105 -6.31 -8.89 9.60
N VAL A 106 -6.11 -7.62 9.98
CA VAL A 106 -6.88 -6.47 9.51
C VAL A 106 -6.07 -5.72 8.47
N TYR A 107 -6.65 -5.49 7.29
CA TYR A 107 -6.02 -4.81 6.18
C TYR A 107 -6.49 -3.35 6.14
N THR A 108 -5.67 -2.44 6.63
CA THR A 108 -6.04 -1.00 6.75
C THR A 108 -5.52 -0.14 5.60
N HIS A 109 -4.99 -0.75 4.55
CA HIS A 109 -4.58 -0.07 3.32
C HIS A 109 -5.24 -0.72 2.10
N ALA A 110 -5.06 -0.10 0.93
CA ALA A 110 -5.73 -0.48 -0.31
C ALA A 110 -5.32 -1.87 -0.83
N CYS A 111 -6.28 -2.61 -1.36
CA CYS A 111 -6.11 -3.84 -2.12
C CYS A 111 -6.42 -3.60 -3.63
N PRO A 112 -6.24 -4.58 -4.52
CA PRO A 112 -6.23 -4.36 -5.97
C PRO A 112 -7.42 -3.60 -6.56
N ASN A 113 -8.64 -3.78 -6.03
CA ASN A 113 -9.81 -3.02 -6.49
C ASN A 113 -9.82 -1.56 -6.00
N GLN A 114 -8.91 -1.19 -5.09
CA GLN A 114 -8.77 0.16 -4.53
C GLN A 114 -7.51 0.88 -5.01
N HIS A 115 -6.61 0.22 -5.74
CA HIS A 115 -5.40 0.84 -6.30
C HIS A 115 -5.12 0.43 -7.75
N LEU A 116 -4.75 -0.82 -8.04
CA LEU A 116 -4.29 -1.26 -9.36
C LEU A 116 -5.39 -1.15 -10.43
N LEU A 117 -6.57 -1.74 -10.16
CA LEU A 117 -7.64 -1.78 -11.16
C LEU A 117 -8.16 -0.38 -11.52
N PRO A 118 -8.42 0.52 -10.54
CA PRO A 118 -8.76 1.91 -10.85
C PRO A 118 -7.69 2.67 -11.64
N LEU A 119 -6.40 2.38 -11.36
CA LEU A 119 -5.28 3.00 -12.06
C LEU A 119 -5.24 2.57 -13.54
N LEU A 120 -5.33 1.28 -13.81
CA LEU A 120 -5.35 0.75 -15.17
C LEU A 120 -6.59 1.19 -15.96
N ASP A 121 -7.74 1.21 -15.31
CA ASP A 121 -9.01 1.67 -15.85
C ASP A 121 -8.97 3.14 -16.30
N TRP A 122 -8.20 3.95 -15.56
CA TRP A 122 -7.94 5.33 -15.91
C TRP A 122 -6.86 5.46 -17.00
N ALA A 123 -5.78 4.71 -16.90
CA ALA A 123 -4.61 4.86 -17.75
C ALA A 123 -4.84 4.37 -19.18
N MET A 124 -5.49 3.21 -19.36
CA MET A 124 -5.66 2.60 -20.68
C MET A 124 -6.45 3.46 -21.68
N PRO A 125 -7.57 4.14 -21.31
CA PRO A 125 -8.22 5.06 -22.22
C PRO A 125 -7.42 6.32 -22.52
N ALA A 126 -6.58 6.78 -21.57
CA ALA A 126 -5.84 8.03 -21.69
C ALA A 126 -4.53 7.90 -22.48
N HIS A 127 -3.83 6.77 -22.35
CA HIS A 127 -2.46 6.61 -22.84
C HIS A 127 -2.31 5.49 -23.87
N GLY A 128 -3.18 4.49 -23.86
CA GLY A 128 -3.08 3.31 -24.72
C GLY A 128 -3.01 2.01 -23.91
N ARG A 129 -2.71 0.87 -24.58
CA ARG A 129 -2.85 -0.47 -23.97
C ARG A 129 -1.63 -1.36 -24.23
N ARG A 130 -0.53 -0.81 -24.71
CA ARG A 130 0.74 -1.50 -24.88
C ARG A 130 1.60 -1.23 -23.66
N VAL A 131 1.78 -2.22 -22.80
CA VAL A 131 2.24 -2.02 -21.42
C VAL A 131 3.55 -2.76 -21.17
N TYR A 132 4.47 -2.13 -20.47
CA TYR A 132 5.64 -2.79 -19.89
C TYR A 132 5.47 -2.88 -18.37
N LEU A 133 5.74 -4.06 -17.80
CA LEU A 133 5.56 -4.34 -16.37
C LEU A 133 6.91 -4.56 -15.69
N THR A 134 7.12 -3.90 -14.55
CA THR A 134 8.26 -4.19 -13.68
C THR A 134 7.77 -4.61 -12.30
N GLY A 135 8.53 -5.43 -11.58
CA GLY A 135 8.15 -5.84 -10.25
C GLY A 135 9.32 -6.37 -9.41
N SER A 136 9.20 -6.27 -8.10
CA SER A 136 10.10 -6.96 -7.20
C SER A 136 9.83 -8.46 -7.23
N ASN A 137 10.91 -9.25 -7.20
CA ASN A 137 10.85 -10.71 -7.37
C ASN A 137 10.35 -11.41 -6.09
N TYR A 138 9.12 -11.12 -5.70
CA TYR A 138 8.39 -11.75 -4.61
C TYR A 138 6.88 -11.57 -4.81
N ILE A 139 6.07 -12.10 -3.90
CA ILE A 139 4.62 -12.26 -4.06
C ILE A 139 3.88 -10.97 -4.46
N TRP A 140 4.24 -9.80 -3.90
CA TRP A 140 3.67 -8.52 -4.29
C TRP A 140 3.84 -8.25 -5.80
N GLY A 141 5.10 -8.27 -6.28
CA GLY A 141 5.39 -7.99 -7.68
C GLY A 141 4.72 -9.00 -8.63
N TRP A 142 4.75 -10.28 -8.27
CA TRP A 142 4.13 -11.33 -9.09
C TRP A 142 2.62 -11.17 -9.21
N GLU A 143 1.92 -10.94 -8.10
CA GLU A 143 0.46 -10.84 -8.08
C GLU A 143 -0.04 -9.54 -8.71
N ILE A 144 0.60 -8.41 -8.44
CA ILE A 144 0.25 -7.14 -9.07
C ILE A 144 0.43 -7.22 -10.58
N ASN A 145 1.57 -7.73 -11.05
CA ASN A 145 1.80 -7.88 -12.50
C ASN A 145 0.89 -8.93 -13.13
N ARG A 146 0.58 -10.04 -12.44
CA ARG A 146 -0.41 -11.02 -12.91
C ARG A 146 -1.78 -10.39 -13.13
N LEU A 147 -2.26 -9.60 -12.17
CA LEU A 147 -3.53 -8.89 -12.28
C LEU A 147 -3.49 -7.81 -13.37
N ALA A 148 -2.39 -7.05 -13.46
CA ALA A 148 -2.21 -6.06 -14.51
C ALA A 148 -2.26 -6.70 -15.90
N ARG A 149 -1.53 -7.79 -16.11
CA ARG A 149 -1.54 -8.54 -17.38
C ARG A 149 -2.95 -9.05 -17.73
N MET A 150 -3.65 -9.67 -16.77
CA MET A 150 -5.00 -10.14 -16.99
C MET A 150 -5.95 -9.00 -17.38
N THR A 151 -5.85 -7.86 -16.71
CA THR A 151 -6.69 -6.68 -16.95
C THR A 151 -6.40 -6.06 -18.32
N VAL A 152 -5.13 -5.88 -18.66
CA VAL A 152 -4.71 -5.30 -19.95
C VAL A 152 -5.12 -6.21 -21.11
N VAL A 153 -4.87 -7.52 -21.03
CA VAL A 153 -5.25 -8.49 -22.07
C VAL A 153 -6.78 -8.57 -22.22
N ALA A 154 -7.51 -8.59 -21.12
CA ALA A 154 -8.99 -8.58 -21.17
C ALA A 154 -9.55 -7.31 -21.83
N ALA A 155 -8.84 -6.19 -21.73
CA ALA A 155 -9.18 -4.93 -22.41
C ALA A 155 -8.71 -4.87 -23.88
N GLY A 156 -8.14 -5.96 -24.43
CA GLY A 156 -7.59 -6.02 -25.79
C GLY A 156 -6.23 -5.33 -25.94
N GLY A 157 -5.48 -5.20 -24.85
CA GLY A 157 -4.12 -4.66 -24.85
C GLY A 157 -3.04 -5.74 -24.93
N GLU A 158 -1.78 -5.30 -24.90
CA GLU A 158 -0.60 -6.13 -25.07
C GLU A 158 0.43 -5.86 -23.98
N ILE A 159 1.07 -6.91 -23.46
CA ILE A 159 2.23 -6.81 -22.56
C ILE A 159 3.50 -6.96 -23.40
N LEU A 160 4.24 -5.87 -23.53
CA LEU A 160 5.46 -5.80 -24.35
C LEU A 160 6.69 -6.35 -23.64
N GLY A 161 6.66 -6.40 -22.32
CA GLY A 161 7.68 -7.01 -21.48
C GLY A 161 7.26 -7.04 -20.03
N GLU A 162 7.85 -7.98 -19.30
CA GLU A 162 7.61 -8.17 -17.87
C GLU A 162 8.92 -8.61 -17.22
N ARG A 163 9.41 -7.84 -16.25
CA ARG A 163 10.71 -8.07 -15.59
C ARG A 163 10.63 -7.92 -14.10
N TYR A 164 11.42 -8.76 -13.43
CA TYR A 164 11.50 -8.78 -11.96
C TYR A 164 12.93 -8.61 -11.49
N LEU A 165 13.10 -7.86 -10.39
CA LEU A 165 14.37 -7.72 -9.68
C LEU A 165 14.24 -8.23 -8.25
N PRO A 166 15.27 -8.87 -7.69
CA PRO A 166 15.36 -9.09 -6.25
C PRO A 166 15.20 -7.76 -5.49
N ILE A 167 14.59 -7.79 -4.31
CA ILE A 167 14.48 -6.59 -3.47
C ILE A 167 15.89 -6.04 -3.16
N GLY A 168 16.11 -4.77 -3.43
CA GLY A 168 17.39 -4.09 -3.22
C GLY A 168 18.38 -4.21 -4.38
N ALA A 169 18.08 -5.00 -5.43
CA ALA A 169 18.91 -5.01 -6.63
C ALA A 169 18.69 -3.73 -7.45
N GLU A 170 19.77 -3.13 -7.94
CA GLU A 170 19.73 -1.83 -8.64
C GLU A 170 20.21 -1.93 -10.11
N ASP A 171 20.46 -3.15 -10.62
CA ASP A 171 20.79 -3.37 -12.03
C ASP A 171 19.53 -3.33 -12.88
N VAL A 172 19.23 -2.15 -13.43
CA VAL A 172 18.01 -1.85 -14.17
C VAL A 172 18.25 -1.64 -15.68
N GLU A 173 19.48 -1.68 -16.13
CA GLU A 173 19.88 -1.32 -17.51
C GLU A 173 19.11 -2.14 -18.55
N ARG A 174 19.00 -3.45 -18.36
CA ARG A 174 18.26 -4.33 -19.25
C ARG A 174 16.78 -3.95 -19.37
N MET A 175 16.14 -3.53 -18.29
CA MET A 175 14.75 -3.08 -18.32
C MET A 175 14.61 -1.81 -19.15
N ILE A 176 15.52 -0.87 -19.00
CA ILE A 176 15.55 0.38 -19.76
C ILE A 176 15.76 0.13 -21.24
N ASP A 177 16.66 -0.77 -21.61
CA ASP A 177 16.91 -1.13 -23.01
C ASP A 177 15.70 -1.82 -23.65
N GLU A 178 15.04 -2.72 -22.94
CA GLU A 178 13.81 -3.37 -23.42
C GLU A 178 12.66 -2.36 -23.59
N ILE A 179 12.48 -1.43 -22.64
CA ILE A 179 11.48 -0.35 -22.74
C ILE A 179 11.78 0.53 -23.96
N ARG A 180 13.04 0.91 -24.17
CA ARG A 180 13.48 1.70 -25.32
C ARG A 180 13.18 0.99 -26.65
N ALA A 181 13.40 -0.32 -26.71
CA ALA A 181 13.17 -1.14 -27.90
C ALA A 181 11.69 -1.37 -28.20
N THR A 182 10.87 -1.56 -27.16
CA THR A 182 9.44 -1.92 -27.29
C THR A 182 8.49 -0.72 -27.38
N CYS A 183 8.90 0.45 -26.89
CA CYS A 183 8.12 1.69 -26.89
C CYS A 183 6.68 1.47 -26.37
N PRO A 184 6.49 1.14 -25.07
CA PRO A 184 5.17 0.98 -24.49
C PRO A 184 4.40 2.31 -24.43
N ASP A 185 3.09 2.22 -24.30
CA ASP A 185 2.21 3.37 -24.07
C ASP A 185 2.33 3.90 -22.62
N PHE A 186 2.59 3.00 -21.69
CA PHE A 186 2.96 3.32 -20.30
C PHE A 186 3.74 2.17 -19.64
N VAL A 187 4.39 2.47 -18.52
CA VAL A 187 5.12 1.49 -17.71
C VAL A 187 4.46 1.39 -16.34
N LEU A 188 4.16 0.19 -15.88
CA LEU A 188 3.70 -0.07 -14.50
C LEU A 188 4.89 -0.51 -13.65
N ASN A 189 5.21 0.26 -12.62
CA ASN A 189 6.28 -0.01 -11.67
C ASN A 189 5.71 -0.58 -10.36
N SER A 190 5.96 -1.87 -10.14
CA SER A 190 5.65 -2.60 -8.90
C SER A 190 6.92 -2.99 -8.13
N LEU A 191 8.06 -2.35 -8.42
CA LEU A 191 9.28 -2.48 -7.63
C LEU A 191 9.12 -1.80 -6.27
N VAL A 192 9.91 -2.22 -5.29
CA VAL A 192 9.88 -1.71 -3.91
C VAL A 192 11.25 -1.22 -3.48
N GLY A 193 11.31 -0.07 -2.82
CA GLY A 193 12.50 0.49 -2.19
C GLY A 193 13.63 0.80 -3.19
N ALA A 194 14.87 0.47 -2.85
CA ALA A 194 16.06 0.83 -3.63
C ALA A 194 15.98 0.44 -5.11
N SER A 195 15.43 -0.73 -5.43
CA SER A 195 15.21 -1.18 -6.82
C SER A 195 14.26 -0.25 -7.57
N SER A 196 13.18 0.20 -6.94
CA SER A 196 12.24 1.17 -7.50
C SER A 196 12.93 2.52 -7.76
N TYR A 197 13.74 2.98 -6.80
CA TYR A 197 14.43 4.27 -6.93
C TYR A 197 15.47 4.26 -8.05
N ALA A 198 16.26 3.19 -8.18
CA ALA A 198 17.21 3.02 -9.27
C ALA A 198 16.48 3.02 -10.63
N PHE A 199 15.39 2.26 -10.75
CA PHE A 199 14.60 2.18 -11.96
C PHE A 199 13.99 3.53 -12.37
N LEU A 200 13.37 4.25 -11.42
CA LEU A 200 12.76 5.56 -11.70
C LEU A 200 13.79 6.60 -12.13
N ARG A 201 14.99 6.63 -11.50
CA ARG A 201 16.08 7.51 -11.91
C ARG A 201 16.55 7.20 -13.33
N ALA A 202 16.74 5.91 -13.66
CA ALA A 202 17.16 5.49 -14.99
C ALA A 202 16.08 5.78 -16.07
N TYR A 203 14.81 5.56 -15.72
CA TYR A 203 13.69 5.89 -16.60
C TYR A 203 13.56 7.41 -16.84
N ARG A 204 13.75 8.21 -15.80
CA ARG A 204 13.80 9.67 -15.95
C ARG A 204 14.93 10.11 -16.86
N ALA A 205 16.13 9.54 -16.72
CA ALA A 205 17.26 9.83 -17.59
C ALA A 205 16.96 9.45 -19.07
N LEU A 206 16.29 8.33 -19.30
CA LEU A 206 15.81 7.95 -20.64
C LEU A 206 14.87 9.01 -21.21
N GLY A 207 13.86 9.48 -20.45
CA GLY A 207 12.90 10.48 -20.91
C GLY A 207 13.49 11.86 -21.17
N LEU A 208 14.62 12.21 -20.53
CA LEU A 208 15.37 13.45 -20.82
C LEU A 208 16.14 13.39 -22.13
N THR A 209 16.52 12.20 -22.60
CA THR A 209 17.29 11.99 -23.83
C THR A 209 16.44 11.54 -25.01
N ASP A 210 15.25 11.00 -24.75
CA ASP A 210 14.34 10.51 -25.75
C ASP A 210 12.90 10.91 -25.42
N ALA A 211 12.37 11.87 -26.17
CA ALA A 211 11.04 12.44 -25.94
C ALA A 211 9.88 11.44 -26.02
N ARG A 212 10.09 10.24 -26.60
CA ARG A 212 9.07 9.17 -26.60
C ARG A 212 8.74 8.70 -25.19
N PHE A 213 9.68 8.82 -24.25
CA PHE A 213 9.57 8.42 -22.85
C PHE A 213 9.38 9.60 -21.88
N ALA A 214 9.05 10.78 -22.43
CA ALA A 214 8.64 11.89 -21.58
C ALA A 214 7.36 11.55 -20.80
N PRO A 215 7.14 12.09 -19.59
CA PRO A 215 6.01 11.75 -18.72
C PRO A 215 4.61 11.91 -19.34
N ASP A 216 4.46 12.80 -20.31
CA ASP A 216 3.22 13.03 -21.07
C ASP A 216 3.03 12.05 -22.24
N ARG A 217 4.07 11.33 -22.65
CA ARG A 217 4.05 10.38 -23.77
C ARG A 217 4.01 8.92 -23.32
N CYS A 218 4.86 8.56 -22.37
CA CYS A 218 4.93 7.23 -21.78
C CYS A 218 5.03 7.38 -20.27
N PRO A 219 3.88 7.57 -19.56
CA PRO A 219 3.90 7.80 -18.13
C PRO A 219 4.35 6.56 -17.37
N MET A 220 4.99 6.82 -16.22
CA MET A 220 5.26 5.83 -15.20
C MET A 220 4.08 5.74 -14.25
N LEU A 221 3.54 4.54 -14.05
CA LEU A 221 2.44 4.28 -13.13
C LEU A 221 2.91 3.49 -11.90
N SER A 222 2.33 3.73 -10.74
CA SER A 222 2.56 2.94 -9.53
C SER A 222 1.30 2.84 -8.67
N CYS A 223 1.12 1.71 -7.99
CA CYS A 223 0.06 1.52 -7.00
C CYS A 223 0.59 1.32 -5.58
N ASN A 224 1.88 1.57 -5.35
CA ASN A 224 2.54 1.42 -4.05
C ASN A 224 3.46 2.59 -3.68
N LEU A 225 3.93 3.39 -4.65
CA LEU A 225 4.82 4.50 -4.38
C LEU A 225 4.07 5.69 -3.79
N THR A 226 4.64 6.29 -2.76
CA THR A 226 4.03 7.37 -2.00
C THR A 226 5.08 8.42 -1.58
N GLU A 227 4.65 9.52 -0.97
CA GLU A 227 5.48 10.69 -0.67
C GLU A 227 6.69 10.38 0.22
N CYS A 228 6.63 9.38 1.11
CA CYS A 228 7.76 9.04 1.96
C CYS A 228 9.00 8.58 1.16
N GLU A 229 8.83 8.25 -0.11
CA GLU A 229 9.88 7.82 -1.02
C GLU A 229 10.45 8.95 -1.89
N PHE A 230 9.95 10.18 -1.77
CA PHE A 230 10.38 11.29 -2.63
C PHE A 230 11.81 11.76 -2.36
N VAL A 231 12.31 11.63 -1.13
CA VAL A 231 13.68 12.06 -0.78
C VAL A 231 14.73 11.38 -1.66
N PRO A 232 14.77 10.04 -1.81
CA PRO A 232 15.75 9.40 -2.70
C PRO A 232 15.44 9.58 -4.18
N LEU A 233 14.23 9.95 -4.54
CA LEU A 233 13.80 10.12 -5.94
C LEU A 233 14.12 11.50 -6.50
N GLY A 234 13.95 12.56 -5.70
CA GLY A 234 14.09 13.93 -6.17
C GLY A 234 13.28 14.18 -7.44
N GLU A 235 13.92 14.73 -8.47
CA GLU A 235 13.27 15.01 -9.77
C GLU A 235 12.85 13.74 -10.55
N ALA A 236 13.33 12.56 -10.16
CA ALA A 236 12.93 11.33 -10.81
C ALA A 236 11.47 10.93 -10.53
N ALA A 237 10.85 11.53 -9.52
CA ALA A 237 9.42 11.38 -9.24
C ALA A 237 8.52 12.21 -10.16
N GLU A 238 9.07 13.23 -10.85
CA GLU A 238 8.27 14.18 -11.66
C GLU A 238 7.51 13.48 -12.78
N GLY A 239 6.21 13.71 -12.84
CA GLY A 239 5.31 13.10 -13.81
C GLY A 239 4.81 11.70 -13.45
N LEU A 240 5.32 11.07 -12.39
CA LEU A 240 4.81 9.79 -11.88
C LEU A 240 3.32 9.89 -11.59
N ILE A 241 2.56 8.88 -11.98
CA ILE A 241 1.12 8.77 -11.68
C ILE A 241 0.91 7.60 -10.71
N ALA A 242 0.27 7.87 -9.60
CA ALA A 242 0.00 6.84 -8.59
C ALA A 242 -1.48 6.74 -8.25
N ALA A 243 -1.91 5.54 -7.86
CA ALA A 243 -3.21 5.31 -7.23
C ALA A 243 -3.04 4.89 -5.78
N GLY A 244 -3.89 5.43 -4.93
CA GLY A 244 -3.89 5.10 -3.51
C GLY A 244 -5.07 5.72 -2.77
N PRO A 245 -5.21 5.39 -1.48
CA PRO A 245 -6.34 5.89 -0.69
C PRO A 245 -6.09 7.27 -0.09
N TYR A 246 -4.85 7.75 -0.09
CA TYR A 246 -4.43 9.02 0.48
C TYR A 246 -3.23 9.58 -0.27
N PHE A 247 -3.24 10.90 -0.47
CA PHE A 247 -2.10 11.73 -0.85
C PHE A 247 -2.07 12.94 0.07
N ARG A 248 -0.89 13.46 0.40
CA ARG A 248 -0.72 14.58 1.34
C ARG A 248 -1.63 15.77 0.96
N GLY A 249 -2.44 16.23 1.91
CA GLY A 249 -3.37 17.33 1.70
C GLY A 249 -4.68 16.96 1.00
N ALA A 250 -4.87 15.71 0.58
CA ALA A 250 -6.16 15.27 0.04
C ALA A 250 -7.20 15.08 1.17
N SER A 251 -8.45 15.45 0.88
CA SER A 251 -9.58 15.22 1.76
C SER A 251 -10.13 13.78 1.62
N GLY A 252 -10.91 13.34 2.61
CA GLY A 252 -11.66 12.08 2.53
C GLY A 252 -11.03 10.89 3.24
N TRP A 253 -9.88 11.04 3.88
CA TRP A 253 -9.30 9.98 4.72
C TRP A 253 -9.92 9.95 6.11
N PRO A 254 -10.29 8.78 6.67
CA PRO A 254 -10.77 8.67 8.04
C PRO A 254 -9.67 9.10 9.03
N GLY A 255 -9.95 10.05 9.86
CA GLY A 255 -9.00 10.65 10.81
C GLY A 255 -8.56 12.04 10.38
N ALA A 256 -8.72 13.00 11.29
CA ALA A 256 -8.32 14.38 11.05
C ALA A 256 -6.80 14.50 11.18
N GLY A 257 -6.10 14.77 10.08
CA GLY A 257 -4.68 15.05 10.12
C GLY A 257 -4.06 15.21 8.74
N SER A 258 -2.98 15.98 8.65
CA SER A 258 -2.12 16.02 7.48
C SER A 258 -0.98 15.04 7.69
N PHE A 259 -1.12 13.84 7.13
CA PHE A 259 -0.08 12.81 7.18
C PHE A 259 0.95 13.03 6.07
N GLY A 260 2.18 12.60 6.31
CA GLY A 260 3.26 12.69 5.34
C GLY A 260 3.10 11.76 4.14
N SER A 261 2.34 10.67 4.29
CA SER A 261 2.11 9.67 3.24
C SER A 261 0.92 8.78 3.57
N SER A 262 0.45 7.99 2.59
CA SER A 262 -0.62 6.99 2.82
C SER A 262 -0.21 5.89 3.82
N HIS A 263 1.07 5.57 3.92
CA HIS A 263 1.58 4.58 4.88
C HIS A 263 1.49 5.10 6.32
N GLU A 264 1.84 6.36 6.53
CA GLU A 264 1.66 7.04 7.82
C GLU A 264 0.19 7.12 8.21
N ALA A 265 -0.66 7.57 7.27
CA ALA A 265 -2.10 7.69 7.47
C ALA A 265 -2.77 6.35 7.82
N ALA A 266 -2.47 5.28 7.07
CA ALA A 266 -3.03 3.95 7.31
C ALA A 266 -2.61 3.35 8.66
N SER A 267 -1.36 3.59 9.07
CA SER A 267 -0.86 3.13 10.37
C SER A 267 -1.50 3.90 11.52
N PHE A 268 -1.69 5.21 11.37
CA PHE A 268 -2.41 6.02 12.34
C PHE A 268 -3.85 5.52 12.51
N VAL A 269 -4.57 5.35 11.41
CA VAL A 269 -5.96 4.86 11.42
C VAL A 269 -6.06 3.45 11.98
N ALA A 270 -5.10 2.57 11.70
CA ALA A 270 -5.06 1.21 12.26
C ALA A 270 -5.08 1.21 13.80
N VAL A 271 -4.26 2.06 14.42
CA VAL A 271 -4.20 2.18 15.89
C VAL A 271 -5.45 2.86 16.43
N CYS A 272 -5.96 3.91 15.78
CA CYS A 272 -7.20 4.58 16.20
C CYS A 272 -8.40 3.63 16.11
N GLU A 273 -8.50 2.82 15.07
CA GLU A 273 -9.60 1.87 14.92
C GLU A 273 -9.52 0.74 15.97
N LEU A 274 -8.30 0.25 16.27
CA LEU A 274 -8.09 -0.67 17.38
C LEU A 274 -8.55 -0.03 18.70
N ALA A 275 -8.16 1.21 18.98
CA ALA A 275 -8.59 1.92 20.21
C ALA A 275 -10.11 2.05 20.30
N ARG A 276 -10.74 2.43 19.18
CA ARG A 276 -12.20 2.55 19.09
C ARG A 276 -12.91 1.22 19.41
N LEU A 277 -12.42 0.12 18.85
CA LEU A 277 -12.98 -1.21 19.10
C LEU A 277 -12.81 -1.62 20.56
N LEU A 278 -11.63 -1.44 21.14
CA LEU A 278 -11.36 -1.77 22.53
C LEU A 278 -12.19 -0.91 23.50
N ALA A 279 -12.29 0.39 23.23
CA ALA A 279 -13.11 1.30 24.05
C ALA A 279 -14.60 0.93 24.01
N LEU A 280 -15.11 0.53 22.84
CA LEU A 280 -16.50 0.10 22.66
C LEU A 280 -16.84 -1.16 23.47
N HIS A 281 -15.93 -2.13 23.51
CA HIS A 281 -16.16 -3.42 24.16
C HIS A 281 -15.70 -3.44 25.63
N GLY A 282 -14.89 -2.48 26.06
CA GLY A 282 -14.38 -2.35 27.41
C GLY A 282 -13.26 -3.33 27.79
N PRO A 283 -12.85 -3.27 29.08
CA PRO A 283 -11.74 -4.07 29.60
C PRO A 283 -11.93 -5.59 29.37
N GLY A 284 -10.84 -6.28 29.02
CA GLY A 284 -10.84 -7.71 28.69
C GLY A 284 -11.06 -7.99 27.21
N SER A 285 -11.43 -6.97 26.40
CA SER A 285 -11.61 -7.15 24.95
C SER A 285 -10.29 -7.23 24.18
N GLU A 286 -9.20 -6.79 24.77
CA GLU A 286 -7.85 -6.83 24.18
C GLU A 286 -7.32 -8.25 23.87
N VAL A 287 -7.93 -9.26 24.46
CA VAL A 287 -7.60 -10.66 24.19
C VAL A 287 -8.65 -11.39 23.34
N TRP A 288 -9.66 -10.68 22.84
CA TRP A 288 -10.70 -11.29 22.03
C TRP A 288 -10.19 -11.62 20.62
N PRO A 289 -10.68 -12.72 20.02
CA PRO A 289 -10.50 -12.99 18.61
C PRO A 289 -11.07 -11.85 17.76
N LEU A 290 -10.43 -11.54 16.64
CA LEU A 290 -10.80 -10.46 15.73
C LEU A 290 -12.28 -10.51 15.31
N ALA A 291 -12.77 -11.68 14.95
CA ALA A 291 -14.17 -11.87 14.58
C ALA A 291 -15.14 -11.38 15.66
N ARG A 292 -14.82 -11.61 16.95
CA ARG A 292 -15.63 -11.12 18.08
C ARG A 292 -15.56 -9.61 18.23
N LEU A 293 -14.37 -9.01 18.06
CA LEU A 293 -14.20 -7.56 18.11
C LEU A 293 -15.01 -6.83 17.03
N LEU A 294 -15.13 -7.45 15.84
CA LEU A 294 -15.83 -6.84 14.71
C LEU A 294 -17.35 -7.12 14.70
N THR A 295 -17.82 -8.15 15.41
CA THR A 295 -19.24 -8.55 15.38
C THR A 295 -20.14 -7.48 15.96
N GLY A 296 -21.13 -7.03 15.17
CA GLY A 296 -22.11 -6.02 15.60
C GLY A 296 -21.54 -4.61 15.75
N THR A 297 -20.32 -4.38 15.31
CA THR A 297 -19.62 -3.11 15.47
C THR A 297 -19.65 -2.33 14.15
N PRO A 298 -20.35 -1.20 14.06
CA PRO A 298 -20.27 -0.31 12.90
C PRO A 298 -18.86 0.22 12.73
N GLY A 299 -18.37 0.23 11.48
CA GLY A 299 -17.03 0.75 11.19
C GLY A 299 -16.62 0.51 9.74
N PRO A 300 -15.44 0.95 9.36
CA PRO A 300 -14.97 0.86 7.98
C PRO A 300 -14.47 -0.54 7.59
N ILE A 301 -14.33 -1.46 8.56
CA ILE A 301 -13.75 -2.79 8.34
C ILE A 301 -14.87 -3.79 7.99
N ASP A 302 -14.76 -4.47 6.83
CA ASP A 302 -15.64 -5.59 6.46
C ASP A 302 -15.42 -6.77 7.41
N THR A 303 -16.49 -7.26 8.03
CA THR A 303 -16.42 -8.32 9.04
C THR A 303 -16.09 -9.71 8.49
N ARG A 304 -16.14 -9.91 7.17
CA ARG A 304 -15.85 -11.20 6.53
C ARG A 304 -14.46 -11.28 5.94
N THR A 305 -13.97 -10.16 5.42
CA THR A 305 -12.67 -10.12 4.72
C THR A 305 -11.63 -9.32 5.49
N HIS A 306 -12.06 -8.61 6.55
CA HIS A 306 -11.23 -7.74 7.38
C HIS A 306 -10.52 -6.62 6.60
N HIS A 307 -11.07 -6.25 5.41
CA HIS A 307 -10.58 -5.15 4.59
C HIS A 307 -11.37 -3.88 4.85
N THR A 308 -10.69 -2.77 4.69
CA THR A 308 -11.24 -1.45 5.02
C THR A 308 -11.90 -0.79 3.81
N VAL A 309 -13.00 -0.07 4.04
CA VAL A 309 -13.56 0.88 3.07
C VAL A 309 -12.61 2.07 2.99
N LEU A 310 -12.15 2.40 1.80
CA LEU A 310 -11.16 3.46 1.57
C LEU A 310 -11.53 4.31 0.36
N PRO A 311 -11.21 5.62 0.36
CA PRO A 311 -11.27 6.42 -0.84
C PRO A 311 -10.30 5.91 -1.89
N VAL A 312 -10.64 6.09 -3.16
CA VAL A 312 -9.77 5.76 -4.29
C VAL A 312 -9.43 7.03 -5.04
N MET A 313 -8.15 7.35 -5.09
CA MET A 313 -7.64 8.53 -5.76
C MET A 313 -6.56 8.15 -6.76
N ILE A 314 -6.44 8.93 -7.84
CA ILE A 314 -5.32 8.91 -8.75
C ILE A 314 -4.69 10.29 -8.69
N ALA A 315 -3.36 10.33 -8.53
CA ALA A 315 -2.61 11.56 -8.42
C ALA A 315 -1.38 11.54 -9.31
N GLN A 316 -0.94 12.71 -9.75
CA GLN A 316 0.28 12.89 -10.51
C GLN A 316 1.27 13.77 -9.74
N VAL A 317 2.53 13.41 -9.77
CA VAL A 317 3.60 14.24 -9.21
C VAL A 317 3.86 15.42 -10.12
N ARG A 318 3.75 16.63 -9.57
CA ARG A 318 4.09 17.90 -10.22
C ARG A 318 4.77 18.78 -9.22
N GLN A 319 5.93 19.33 -9.60
CA GLN A 319 6.74 20.20 -8.72
C GLN A 319 7.07 19.54 -7.37
N GLY A 320 7.37 18.24 -7.39
CA GLY A 320 7.76 17.46 -6.22
C GLY A 320 6.63 17.09 -5.24
N ALA A 321 5.36 17.28 -5.62
CA ALA A 321 4.21 16.89 -4.80
C ALA A 321 3.15 16.14 -5.63
N PHE A 322 2.38 15.26 -4.98
CA PHE A 322 1.21 14.68 -5.62
C PHE A 322 0.07 15.68 -5.73
N HIS A 323 -0.52 15.75 -6.90
CA HIS A 323 -1.75 16.48 -7.19
C HIS A 323 -2.82 15.46 -7.62
N VAL A 324 -3.91 15.39 -6.86
CA VAL A 324 -5.03 14.49 -7.18
C VAL A 324 -5.67 14.94 -8.49
N ILE A 325 -5.71 14.04 -9.46
CA ILE A 325 -6.31 14.26 -10.80
C ILE A 325 -7.64 13.52 -10.96
N GLN A 326 -7.91 12.50 -10.12
CA GLN A 326 -9.20 11.84 -10.06
C GLN A 326 -9.50 11.35 -8.64
N HIS A 327 -10.77 11.52 -8.22
CA HIS A 327 -11.31 10.96 -6.98
C HIS A 327 -12.54 10.11 -7.31
N ARG A 328 -12.56 8.84 -6.86
CA ARG A 328 -13.61 7.85 -7.16
C ARG A 328 -14.53 7.55 -5.96
N GLY A 329 -14.41 8.30 -4.87
CA GLY A 329 -15.18 8.04 -3.65
C GLY A 329 -14.66 6.83 -2.86
N GLU A 330 -15.46 6.38 -1.90
CA GLU A 330 -15.16 5.26 -1.04
C GLU A 330 -15.48 3.92 -1.70
N VAL A 331 -14.57 2.98 -1.58
CA VAL A 331 -14.67 1.63 -2.14
C VAL A 331 -14.37 0.61 -1.05
N LEU A 332 -15.22 -0.39 -0.89
CA LEU A 332 -14.95 -1.52 -0.02
C LEU A 332 -13.87 -2.41 -0.63
N GLY A 333 -12.87 -2.79 0.16
CA GLY A 333 -11.85 -3.74 -0.25
C GLY A 333 -12.44 -5.09 -0.65
N ASP A 334 -12.08 -5.56 -1.85
CA ASP A 334 -12.47 -6.88 -2.37
C ASP A 334 -11.20 -7.68 -2.72
N PRO A 335 -10.63 -8.39 -1.74
CA PRO A 335 -9.35 -9.08 -1.94
C PRO A 335 -9.42 -10.19 -2.98
N PHE A 336 -10.59 -10.75 -3.24
CA PHE A 336 -10.77 -11.86 -4.19
C PHE A 336 -11.31 -11.41 -5.55
N LEU A 337 -11.55 -10.10 -5.72
CA LEU A 337 -12.16 -9.53 -6.93
C LEU A 337 -13.46 -10.24 -7.33
N SER A 338 -14.23 -10.64 -6.31
CA SER A 338 -15.45 -11.43 -6.45
C SER A 338 -16.65 -10.59 -6.89
N ARG A 339 -16.60 -9.28 -6.71
CA ARG A 339 -17.63 -8.35 -7.17
C ARG A 339 -17.33 -8.02 -8.62
N LYS A 340 -18.21 -8.43 -9.55
CA LYS A 340 -18.15 -7.95 -10.93
C LYS A 340 -18.12 -6.42 -10.89
N ALA A 341 -17.13 -5.82 -11.53
CA ALA A 341 -17.11 -4.38 -11.71
C ALA A 341 -18.48 -3.96 -12.26
N LEU A 342 -19.24 -3.19 -11.49
CA LEU A 342 -20.40 -2.51 -12.03
C LEU A 342 -19.89 -1.62 -13.18
N PRO A 343 -20.55 -1.62 -14.35
CA PRO A 343 -20.15 -0.73 -15.42
C PRO A 343 -20.14 0.69 -14.86
N ALA A 344 -19.04 1.40 -15.10
CA ALA A 344 -18.86 2.77 -14.64
C ALA A 344 -20.10 3.57 -15.05
N ALA A 345 -20.86 4.02 -14.07
CA ALA A 345 -21.97 4.94 -14.34
C ALA A 345 -21.34 6.19 -14.96
N SER A 346 -21.69 6.44 -16.21
CA SER A 346 -21.29 7.61 -16.97
C SER A 346 -21.80 8.87 -16.27
N ALA A 347 -20.94 9.50 -15.48
CA ALA A 347 -21.19 10.84 -14.97
C ALA A 347 -19.86 11.59 -14.80
N LEU A 348 -19.21 11.86 -15.92
CA LEU A 348 -18.28 12.99 -16.01
C LEU A 348 -19.11 14.28 -15.91
N ARG A 349 -19.22 14.85 -14.72
CA ARG A 349 -19.51 16.28 -14.59
C ARG A 349 -18.18 17.01 -14.45
N VAL A 350 -17.77 17.62 -15.54
CA VAL A 350 -16.78 18.70 -15.51
C VAL A 350 -17.43 19.85 -14.76
N VAL A 351 -16.87 20.23 -13.63
CA VAL A 351 -17.22 21.50 -12.97
C VAL A 351 -16.20 22.50 -13.47
N SER A 352 -16.69 23.44 -14.27
CA SER A 352 -15.99 24.64 -14.75
C SER A 352 -15.70 25.62 -13.61
#